data_a7d034edf1041d44ddc8c5e1158c2f44
#
_entry.id   a7d034edf1041d44ddc8c5e1158c2f44
#
_cell.length_a   1.000
_cell.length_b   1.000
_cell.length_c   1.000
_cell.angle_alpha   90.00
_cell.angle_beta   90.00
_cell.angle_gamma   90.00
#
_symmetry.space_group_name_H-M   'P 1'
#
loop_
_entity.id
_entity.type
_entity.pdbx_description
1 polymer ?
#
loop_
_entity_poly.entity_id
_entity_poly.type
_entity_poly.pdbx_seq_one_letter_code
_entity_poly.pdbx_strand_id
1 'polypeptide(L)'
;LFRSLRLMDLLLPGLDGFGVLEQAAKDKVQMKTVVVSALYRDQIVSQAMSRGVSFFMPKPCELTSLLDQMRRAVNEGEESEDESQALEREVTAVIHEVGVPAHIKGYQYVREAIVIAVQDMDVINAVTKVLYPEVARRYSTTPSRVERAVRHAIEVAWDRGDLETLQRYFGYTVSNTKGKPTNSEFIAMIADRIRLQRKIYRV
;
A
#
# COMPACT_ATOMS: atom_id res chain seq x y z
N LEU A 1 -11.96 3.49 -16.50
CA LEU A 1 -12.37 2.08 -16.34
C LEU A 1 -13.75 2.06 -15.69
N PHE A 2 -14.76 1.49 -16.38
CA PHE A 2 -16.07 1.26 -15.76
C PHE A 2 -15.89 0.15 -14.72
N ARG A 3 -15.98 0.49 -13.44
CA ARG A 3 -16.01 -0.50 -12.36
C ARG A 3 -17.44 -1.01 -12.25
N SER A 4 -17.66 -2.25 -12.65
CA SER A 4 -18.96 -2.89 -12.55
C SER A 4 -19.13 -3.54 -11.17
N LEU A 5 -20.30 -3.33 -10.55
CA LEU A 5 -20.71 -3.98 -9.31
C LEU A 5 -21.82 -4.97 -9.62
N ARG A 6 -21.75 -6.16 -9.05
CA ARG A 6 -22.80 -7.16 -9.07
C ARG A 6 -23.46 -7.23 -7.71
N LEU A 7 -24.79 -7.09 -7.69
CA LEU A 7 -25.63 -7.42 -6.54
C LEU A 7 -26.34 -8.73 -6.82
N MET A 8 -26.24 -9.73 -5.94
CA MET A 8 -26.87 -11.01 -6.16
C MET A 8 -27.37 -11.67 -4.87
N ASP A 9 -28.38 -12.52 -5.00
CA ASP A 9 -28.77 -13.47 -3.96
C ASP A 9 -28.09 -14.82 -4.20
N LEU A 10 -27.83 -15.59 -3.14
CA LEU A 10 -27.41 -16.98 -3.26
C LEU A 10 -28.58 -17.93 -3.56
N LEU A 11 -29.80 -17.54 -3.16
CA LEU A 11 -31.02 -18.30 -3.45
C LEU A 11 -31.59 -17.83 -4.79
N LEU A 12 -31.11 -18.43 -5.89
CA LEU A 12 -31.60 -18.17 -7.23
C LEU A 12 -32.41 -19.37 -7.73
N PRO A 13 -33.53 -19.13 -8.43
CA PRO A 13 -34.30 -20.21 -9.05
C PRO A 13 -33.47 -20.91 -10.12
N GLY A 14 -33.23 -22.20 -9.99
CA GLY A 14 -32.59 -23.05 -11.03
C GLY A 14 -31.07 -23.08 -11.03
N LEU A 15 -30.39 -22.06 -10.56
CA LEU A 15 -28.93 -22.04 -10.36
C LEU A 15 -28.60 -21.61 -8.93
N ASP A 16 -27.74 -22.37 -8.31
CA ASP A 16 -27.17 -22.00 -7.02
C ASP A 16 -26.24 -20.78 -7.22
N GLY A 17 -26.37 -19.76 -6.36
CA GLY A 17 -25.56 -18.55 -6.43
C GLY A 17 -24.05 -18.80 -6.34
N PHE A 18 -23.62 -19.88 -5.72
CA PHE A 18 -22.22 -20.32 -5.70
C PHE A 18 -21.76 -20.77 -7.09
N GLY A 19 -22.61 -21.45 -7.86
CA GLY A 19 -22.32 -21.81 -9.24
C GLY A 19 -22.08 -20.57 -10.13
N VAL A 20 -22.85 -19.51 -9.91
CA VAL A 20 -22.65 -18.23 -10.61
C VAL A 20 -21.31 -17.59 -10.23
N LEU A 21 -20.91 -17.61 -8.94
CA LEU A 21 -19.61 -17.10 -8.50
C LEU A 21 -18.45 -17.89 -9.09
N GLU A 22 -18.55 -19.22 -9.12
CA GLU A 22 -17.53 -20.09 -9.71
C GLU A 22 -17.38 -19.88 -11.22
N GLN A 23 -18.49 -19.72 -11.93
CA GLN A 23 -18.45 -19.45 -13.38
C GLN A 23 -17.83 -18.07 -13.65
N ALA A 24 -18.20 -17.04 -12.88
CA ALA A 24 -17.61 -15.71 -13.00
C ALA A 24 -16.10 -15.71 -12.75
N ALA A 25 -15.63 -16.52 -11.79
CA ALA A 25 -14.20 -16.68 -11.51
C ALA A 25 -13.47 -17.39 -12.67
N LYS A 26 -14.08 -18.44 -13.28
CA LYS A 26 -13.54 -19.13 -14.46
C LYS A 26 -13.43 -18.21 -15.66
N ASP A 27 -14.44 -17.36 -15.86
CA ASP A 27 -14.51 -16.41 -16.98
C ASP A 27 -13.64 -15.15 -16.73
N LYS A 28 -12.90 -15.11 -15.60
CA LYS A 28 -12.04 -13.98 -15.18
C LYS A 28 -12.76 -12.62 -15.19
N VAL A 29 -14.05 -12.63 -14.85
CA VAL A 29 -14.85 -11.41 -14.78
C VAL A 29 -14.40 -10.59 -13.56
N GLN A 30 -13.71 -9.49 -13.81
CA GLN A 30 -13.31 -8.54 -12.78
C GLN A 30 -14.47 -7.63 -12.41
N MET A 31 -15.22 -8.02 -11.38
CA MET A 31 -16.39 -7.29 -10.91
C MET A 31 -16.50 -7.43 -9.39
N LYS A 32 -16.73 -6.32 -8.71
CA LYS A 32 -17.03 -6.37 -7.28
C LYS A 32 -18.39 -7.02 -7.08
N THR A 33 -18.50 -7.96 -6.14
CA THR A 33 -19.76 -8.70 -5.89
C THR A 33 -20.23 -8.49 -4.48
N VAL A 34 -21.45 -7.97 -4.32
CA VAL A 34 -22.17 -7.88 -3.05
C VAL A 34 -23.26 -8.96 -3.05
N VAL A 35 -23.26 -9.81 -2.03
CA VAL A 35 -24.29 -10.83 -1.84
C VAL A 35 -25.28 -10.36 -0.79
N VAL A 36 -26.58 -10.49 -1.10
CA VAL A 36 -27.67 -10.24 -0.16
C VAL A 36 -28.54 -11.49 -0.10
N SER A 37 -28.50 -12.22 1.02
CA SER A 37 -29.17 -13.52 1.07
C SER A 37 -29.78 -13.81 2.44
N ALA A 38 -30.87 -14.61 2.44
CA ALA A 38 -31.45 -15.15 3.66
C ALA A 38 -30.61 -16.31 4.26
N LEU A 39 -29.67 -16.87 3.50
CA LEU A 39 -28.75 -17.91 3.95
C LEU A 39 -27.57 -17.31 4.70
N TYR A 40 -27.79 -16.82 5.91
CA TYR A 40 -26.75 -16.25 6.74
C TYR A 40 -26.27 -17.26 7.79
N ARG A 41 -25.18 -17.97 7.47
CA ARG A 41 -24.43 -18.86 8.36
C ARG A 41 -22.95 -18.64 8.14
N ASP A 42 -22.12 -18.75 9.17
CA ASP A 42 -20.67 -18.48 9.11
C ASP A 42 -19.96 -19.27 8.00
N GLN A 43 -20.34 -20.54 7.81
CA GLN A 43 -19.80 -21.37 6.74
C GLN A 43 -20.16 -20.85 5.35
N ILE A 44 -21.38 -20.39 5.15
CA ILE A 44 -21.88 -19.85 3.88
C ILE A 44 -21.17 -18.53 3.58
N VAL A 45 -21.06 -17.65 4.59
CA VAL A 45 -20.34 -16.36 4.46
C VAL A 45 -18.87 -16.62 4.12
N SER A 46 -18.18 -17.49 4.85
CA SER A 46 -16.78 -17.85 4.58
C SER A 46 -16.57 -18.41 3.19
N GLN A 47 -17.48 -19.29 2.72
CA GLN A 47 -17.43 -19.84 1.37
C GLN A 47 -17.67 -18.77 0.28
N ALA A 48 -18.56 -17.83 0.51
CA ALA A 48 -18.80 -16.72 -0.42
C ALA A 48 -17.57 -15.81 -0.51
N MET A 49 -17.02 -15.42 0.64
CA MET A 49 -15.82 -14.57 0.70
C MET A 49 -14.61 -15.23 0.03
N SER A 50 -14.39 -16.54 0.22
CA SER A 50 -13.31 -17.29 -0.45
C SER A 50 -13.45 -17.36 -1.96
N ARG A 51 -14.65 -17.11 -2.52
CA ARG A 51 -14.94 -17.04 -3.95
C ARG A 51 -14.95 -15.61 -4.51
N GLY A 52 -14.40 -14.65 -3.76
CA GLY A 52 -14.22 -13.28 -4.24
C GLY A 52 -15.43 -12.37 -4.07
N VAL A 53 -16.38 -12.73 -3.18
CA VAL A 53 -17.44 -11.82 -2.76
C VAL A 53 -16.81 -10.69 -1.93
N SER A 54 -17.10 -9.43 -2.29
CA SER A 54 -16.57 -8.25 -1.60
C SER A 54 -17.31 -7.99 -0.29
N PHE A 55 -18.62 -8.24 -0.26
CA PHE A 55 -19.44 -8.04 0.93
C PHE A 55 -20.64 -8.98 0.96
N PHE A 56 -21.00 -9.46 2.16
CA PHE A 56 -22.16 -10.32 2.39
C PHE A 56 -23.13 -9.66 3.39
N MET A 57 -24.40 -9.51 3.00
CA MET A 57 -25.44 -8.91 3.82
C MET A 57 -26.62 -9.87 4.04
N PRO A 58 -27.05 -10.08 5.30
CA PRO A 58 -28.22 -10.92 5.58
C PRO A 58 -29.53 -10.21 5.20
N LYS A 59 -30.52 -10.98 4.73
CA LYS A 59 -31.92 -10.53 4.64
C LYS A 59 -32.65 -10.81 5.94
N PRO A 60 -33.53 -9.87 6.40
CA PRO A 60 -33.89 -8.58 5.82
C PRO A 60 -32.79 -7.53 6.05
N CYS A 61 -32.56 -6.64 5.08
CA CYS A 61 -31.63 -5.55 5.21
C CYS A 61 -32.28 -4.23 4.82
N GLU A 62 -31.80 -3.13 5.41
CA GLU A 62 -32.24 -1.78 5.04
C GLU A 62 -31.57 -1.32 3.75
N LEU A 63 -32.34 -0.64 2.90
CA LEU A 63 -31.83 -0.17 1.61
C LEU A 63 -30.68 0.83 1.77
N THR A 64 -30.72 1.68 2.78
CA THR A 64 -29.65 2.64 3.09
C THR A 64 -28.34 1.94 3.41
N SER A 65 -28.37 0.92 4.27
CA SER A 65 -27.22 0.11 4.63
C SER A 65 -26.65 -0.65 3.42
N LEU A 66 -27.53 -1.17 2.55
CA LEU A 66 -27.12 -1.82 1.31
C LEU A 66 -26.41 -0.86 0.36
N LEU A 67 -26.97 0.33 0.15
CA LEU A 67 -26.38 1.35 -0.71
C LEU A 67 -25.01 1.80 -0.20
N ASP A 68 -24.86 1.95 1.12
CA ASP A 68 -23.56 2.32 1.70
C ASP A 68 -22.51 1.22 1.51
N GLN A 69 -22.87 -0.04 1.67
CA GLN A 69 -21.96 -1.15 1.40
C GLN A 69 -21.61 -1.28 -0.10
N MET A 70 -22.57 -1.05 -0.98
CA MET A 70 -22.31 -1.03 -2.42
C MET A 70 -21.35 0.10 -2.81
N ARG A 71 -21.54 1.32 -2.25
CA ARG A 71 -20.63 2.45 -2.45
C ARG A 71 -19.22 2.13 -1.96
N ARG A 72 -19.08 1.55 -0.76
CA ARG A 72 -17.79 1.12 -0.21
C ARG A 72 -17.13 0.08 -1.12
N ALA A 73 -17.85 -0.96 -1.55
CA ALA A 73 -17.32 -1.99 -2.42
C ALA A 73 -16.81 -1.43 -3.77
N VAL A 74 -17.46 -0.41 -4.32
CA VAL A 74 -17.01 0.28 -5.55
C VAL A 74 -15.78 1.15 -5.26
N ASN A 75 -15.78 1.89 -4.16
CA ASN A 75 -14.74 2.85 -3.82
C ASN A 75 -13.49 2.25 -3.18
N GLU A 76 -13.57 1.03 -2.59
CA GLU A 76 -12.39 0.33 -2.00
C GLU A 76 -11.18 0.27 -2.93
N GLY A 77 -11.40 0.22 -4.24
CA GLY A 77 -10.31 0.28 -5.20
C GLY A 77 -9.78 1.72 -5.43
N GLU A 78 -10.62 2.75 -5.29
CA GLU A 78 -10.24 4.15 -5.46
C GLU A 78 -9.57 4.69 -4.19
N GLU A 79 -10.11 4.34 -3.01
CA GLU A 79 -9.49 4.69 -1.74
C GLU A 79 -8.09 4.07 -1.60
N SER A 80 -7.89 2.81 -2.03
CA SER A 80 -6.58 2.18 -1.99
C SER A 80 -5.61 2.75 -3.03
N GLU A 81 -6.06 3.11 -4.23
CA GLU A 81 -5.24 3.77 -5.25
C GLU A 81 -4.92 5.21 -4.83
N ASP A 82 -5.89 5.93 -4.27
CA ASP A 82 -5.69 7.30 -3.77
C ASP A 82 -4.80 7.31 -2.51
N GLU A 83 -4.98 6.37 -1.59
CA GLU A 83 -4.08 6.20 -0.43
C GLU A 83 -2.65 5.84 -0.85
N SER A 84 -2.47 4.97 -1.85
CA SER A 84 -1.15 4.62 -2.37
C SER A 84 -0.48 5.82 -3.05
N GLN A 85 -1.22 6.55 -3.89
CA GLN A 85 -0.73 7.76 -4.53
C GLN A 85 -0.48 8.89 -3.52
N ALA A 86 -1.30 9.00 -2.48
CA ALA A 86 -1.09 9.94 -1.40
C ALA A 86 0.20 9.62 -0.63
N LEU A 87 0.46 8.33 -0.33
CA LEU A 87 1.71 7.90 0.28
C LEU A 87 2.91 8.21 -0.60
N GLU A 88 2.84 7.90 -1.90
CA GLU A 88 3.94 8.21 -2.82
C GLU A 88 4.23 9.73 -2.90
N ARG A 89 3.18 10.56 -2.93
CA ARG A 89 3.32 12.03 -2.90
C ARG A 89 3.99 12.51 -1.62
N GLU A 90 3.58 11.99 -0.48
CA GLU A 90 4.15 12.33 0.83
C GLU A 90 5.63 11.92 0.93
N VAL A 91 5.96 10.68 0.56
CA VAL A 91 7.35 10.22 0.49
C VAL A 91 8.17 11.06 -0.47
N THR A 92 7.62 11.38 -1.64
CA THR A 92 8.28 12.23 -2.65
C THR A 92 8.59 13.62 -2.10
N ALA A 93 7.65 14.23 -1.39
CA ALA A 93 7.85 15.54 -0.77
C ALA A 93 9.00 15.50 0.27
N VAL A 94 9.02 14.48 1.13
CA VAL A 94 10.06 14.31 2.15
C VAL A 94 11.45 14.11 1.53
N ILE A 95 11.61 13.20 0.56
CA ILE A 95 12.92 12.94 -0.04
C ILE A 95 13.44 14.12 -0.86
N HIS A 96 12.53 14.90 -1.45
CA HIS A 96 12.88 16.15 -2.13
C HIS A 96 13.34 17.22 -1.12
N GLU A 97 12.64 17.37 0.01
CA GLU A 97 12.98 18.32 1.08
C GLU A 97 14.33 17.97 1.72
N VAL A 98 14.62 16.69 1.93
CA VAL A 98 15.91 16.19 2.43
C VAL A 98 17.06 16.41 1.44
N GLY A 99 16.75 16.72 0.18
CA GLY A 99 17.75 17.08 -0.85
C GLY A 99 18.19 15.91 -1.75
N VAL A 100 17.43 14.83 -1.84
CA VAL A 100 17.72 13.75 -2.80
C VAL A 100 17.41 14.22 -4.22
N PRO A 101 18.40 14.25 -5.14
CA PRO A 101 18.17 14.75 -6.50
C PRO A 101 17.28 13.83 -7.33
N ALA A 102 16.23 14.38 -7.95
CA ALA A 102 15.25 13.59 -8.69
C ALA A 102 15.81 12.95 -9.99
N HIS A 103 16.92 13.47 -10.55
CA HIS A 103 17.51 12.99 -11.80
C HIS A 103 18.39 11.74 -11.67
N ILE A 104 18.70 11.30 -10.44
CA ILE A 104 19.52 10.11 -10.21
C ILE A 104 18.66 8.86 -10.00
N LYS A 105 19.13 7.70 -10.48
CA LYS A 105 18.39 6.42 -10.32
C LYS A 105 18.09 6.08 -8.86
N GLY A 106 18.99 6.44 -7.95
CA GLY A 106 18.82 6.24 -6.52
C GLY A 106 17.58 6.91 -5.93
N TYR A 107 17.12 8.02 -6.52
CA TYR A 107 15.90 8.71 -6.11
C TYR A 107 14.67 7.78 -6.14
N GLN A 108 14.46 7.10 -7.27
CA GLN A 108 13.33 6.18 -7.42
C GLN A 108 13.43 5.00 -6.46
N TYR A 109 14.64 4.47 -6.25
CA TYR A 109 14.86 3.33 -5.36
C TYR A 109 14.68 3.70 -3.88
N VAL A 110 15.13 4.90 -3.47
CA VAL A 110 14.90 5.42 -2.11
C VAL A 110 13.40 5.62 -1.87
N ARG A 111 12.70 6.26 -2.82
CA ARG A 111 11.25 6.47 -2.72
C ARG A 111 10.52 5.15 -2.53
N GLU A 112 10.79 4.18 -3.40
CA GLU A 112 10.17 2.86 -3.36
C GLU A 112 10.46 2.11 -2.06
N ALA A 113 11.72 2.13 -1.62
CA ALA A 113 12.13 1.50 -0.38
C ALA A 113 11.40 2.09 0.85
N ILE A 114 11.21 3.42 0.87
CA ILE A 114 10.46 4.09 1.94
C ILE A 114 8.98 3.73 1.87
N VAL A 115 8.36 3.71 0.69
CA VAL A 115 6.96 3.31 0.50
C VAL A 115 6.72 1.90 1.05
N ILE A 116 7.57 0.94 0.68
CA ILE A 116 7.50 -0.44 1.20
C ILE A 116 7.66 -0.46 2.72
N ALA A 117 8.62 0.27 3.28
CA ALA A 117 8.88 0.31 4.72
C ALA A 117 7.73 0.99 5.51
N VAL A 118 7.03 1.98 4.94
CA VAL A 118 5.83 2.57 5.55
C VAL A 118 4.71 1.54 5.64
N GLN A 119 4.54 0.70 4.64
CA GLN A 119 3.52 -0.35 4.60
C GLN A 119 3.86 -1.49 5.55
N ASP A 120 5.12 -1.90 5.59
CA ASP A 120 5.64 -2.98 6.44
C ASP A 120 7.02 -2.60 7.01
N MET A 121 7.06 -2.23 8.30
CA MET A 121 8.33 -1.87 8.97
C MET A 121 9.27 -3.06 9.21
N ASP A 122 8.75 -4.27 9.20
CA ASP A 122 9.58 -5.46 9.45
C ASP A 122 10.63 -5.69 8.36
N VAL A 123 10.41 -5.15 7.17
CA VAL A 123 11.39 -5.19 6.07
C VAL A 123 12.72 -4.50 6.41
N ILE A 124 12.70 -3.56 7.37
CA ILE A 124 13.93 -2.86 7.83
C ILE A 124 14.88 -3.81 8.55
N ASN A 125 14.37 -4.86 9.19
CA ASN A 125 15.19 -5.89 9.82
C ASN A 125 15.87 -6.82 8.80
N ALA A 126 15.45 -6.77 7.54
CA ALA A 126 15.91 -7.64 6.47
C ALA A 126 16.20 -6.91 5.15
N VAL A 127 16.79 -5.70 5.23
CA VAL A 127 16.98 -4.80 4.08
C VAL A 127 17.64 -5.50 2.88
N THR A 128 18.74 -6.22 3.12
CA THR A 128 19.47 -6.93 2.06
C THR A 128 18.75 -8.18 1.55
N LYS A 129 17.95 -8.83 2.41
CA LYS A 129 17.29 -10.10 2.07
C LYS A 129 15.87 -9.91 1.52
N VAL A 130 15.20 -8.82 1.87
CA VAL A 130 13.79 -8.57 1.52
C VAL A 130 13.63 -7.25 0.78
N LEU A 131 14.02 -6.12 1.37
CA LEU A 131 13.71 -4.81 0.81
C LEU A 131 14.41 -4.56 -0.53
N TYR A 132 15.74 -4.73 -0.61
CA TYR A 132 16.46 -4.52 -1.88
C TYR A 132 16.06 -5.49 -2.99
N PRO A 133 15.85 -6.79 -2.75
CA PRO A 133 15.30 -7.69 -3.76
C PRO A 133 13.91 -7.26 -4.27
N GLU A 134 13.02 -6.79 -3.40
CA GLU A 134 11.70 -6.33 -3.81
C GLU A 134 11.77 -5.06 -4.69
N VAL A 135 12.57 -4.06 -4.29
CA VAL A 135 12.83 -2.88 -5.12
C VAL A 135 13.49 -3.30 -6.45
N ALA A 136 14.46 -4.20 -6.41
CA ALA A 136 15.15 -4.68 -7.62
C ALA A 136 14.19 -5.35 -8.61
N ARG A 137 13.23 -6.13 -8.11
CA ARG A 137 12.19 -6.80 -8.91
C ARG A 137 11.30 -5.77 -9.63
N ARG A 138 10.85 -4.72 -8.93
CA ARG A 138 9.98 -3.67 -9.49
C ARG A 138 10.67 -2.86 -10.59
N TYR A 139 11.98 -2.67 -10.49
CA TYR A 139 12.76 -1.87 -11.43
C TYR A 139 13.63 -2.71 -12.39
N SER A 140 13.40 -4.02 -12.48
CA SER A 140 14.13 -4.95 -13.37
C SER A 140 15.65 -4.79 -13.26
N THR A 141 16.18 -4.77 -12.02
CA THR A 141 17.60 -4.59 -11.70
C THR A 141 18.08 -5.60 -10.66
N THR A 142 19.25 -5.41 -10.10
CA THR A 142 19.81 -6.31 -9.07
C THR A 142 19.83 -5.65 -7.69
N PRO A 143 19.71 -6.42 -6.59
CA PRO A 143 19.76 -5.88 -5.23
C PRO A 143 21.03 -5.07 -4.94
N SER A 144 22.19 -5.51 -5.43
CA SER A 144 23.46 -4.79 -5.27
C SER A 144 23.47 -3.43 -5.98
N ARG A 145 22.81 -3.33 -7.14
CA ARG A 145 22.67 -2.05 -7.84
C ARG A 145 21.72 -1.12 -7.10
N VAL A 146 20.63 -1.65 -6.53
CA VAL A 146 19.70 -0.89 -5.68
C VAL A 146 20.46 -0.34 -4.47
N GLU A 147 21.16 -1.19 -3.70
CA GLU A 147 21.94 -0.77 -2.55
C GLU A 147 22.93 0.35 -2.87
N ARG A 148 23.73 0.18 -3.94
CA ARG A 148 24.71 1.18 -4.36
C ARG A 148 24.05 2.50 -4.74
N ALA A 149 22.94 2.45 -5.48
CA ALA A 149 22.25 3.65 -5.94
C ALA A 149 21.55 4.39 -4.78
N VAL A 150 20.96 3.64 -3.82
CA VAL A 150 20.39 4.19 -2.58
C VAL A 150 21.48 4.88 -1.77
N ARG A 151 22.63 4.22 -1.56
CA ARG A 151 23.77 4.79 -0.84
C ARG A 151 24.24 6.09 -1.46
N HIS A 152 24.43 6.09 -2.76
CA HIS A 152 24.83 7.30 -3.49
C HIS A 152 23.79 8.42 -3.35
N ALA A 153 22.50 8.12 -3.44
CA ALA A 153 21.44 9.10 -3.29
C ALA A 153 21.45 9.76 -1.90
N ILE A 154 21.65 8.96 -0.86
CA ILE A 154 21.75 9.44 0.53
C ILE A 154 23.03 10.30 0.69
N GLU A 155 24.14 9.88 0.11
CA GLU A 155 25.38 10.66 0.14
C GLU A 155 25.22 12.04 -0.50
N VAL A 156 24.62 12.09 -1.67
CA VAL A 156 24.37 13.36 -2.35
C VAL A 156 23.40 14.25 -1.56
N ALA A 157 22.35 13.68 -0.98
CA ALA A 157 21.42 14.41 -0.13
C ALA A 157 22.13 14.98 1.12
N TRP A 158 23.03 14.19 1.72
CA TRP A 158 23.77 14.62 2.93
C TRP A 158 24.76 15.72 2.64
N ASP A 159 25.44 15.66 1.49
CA ASP A 159 26.45 16.65 1.09
C ASP A 159 25.83 17.97 0.62
N ARG A 160 24.56 17.95 0.14
CA ARG A 160 23.88 19.12 -0.41
C ARG A 160 22.70 19.60 0.41
N GLY A 161 22.21 18.77 1.33
CA GLY A 161 21.03 19.06 2.13
C GLY A 161 21.27 20.20 3.12
N ASP A 162 20.21 20.94 3.40
CA ASP A 162 20.24 21.96 4.44
C ASP A 162 20.32 21.30 5.83
N LEU A 163 21.25 21.81 6.65
CA LEU A 163 21.52 21.24 7.96
C LEU A 163 20.29 21.26 8.89
N GLU A 164 19.49 22.32 8.85
CA GLU A 164 18.28 22.45 9.67
C GLU A 164 17.24 21.41 9.26
N THR A 165 17.06 21.21 7.96
CA THR A 165 16.18 20.18 7.41
C THR A 165 16.65 18.78 7.79
N LEU A 166 17.94 18.48 7.65
CA LEU A 166 18.49 17.18 8.03
C LEU A 166 18.33 16.93 9.54
N GLN A 167 18.56 17.93 10.39
CA GLN A 167 18.34 17.83 11.83
C GLN A 167 16.87 17.60 12.19
N ARG A 168 15.94 18.21 11.46
CA ARG A 168 14.50 18.04 11.67
C ARG A 168 14.02 16.61 11.36
N TYR A 169 14.60 15.96 10.34
CA TYR A 169 14.24 14.59 9.96
C TYR A 169 15.01 13.52 10.73
N PHE A 170 16.30 13.76 11.00
CA PHE A 170 17.20 12.76 11.56
C PHE A 170 17.65 13.10 12.99
N GLY A 171 17.18 14.21 13.55
CA GLY A 171 17.47 14.62 14.92
C GLY A 171 18.96 14.81 15.18
N TYR A 172 19.36 14.59 16.43
CA TYR A 172 20.76 14.73 16.87
C TYR A 172 21.72 13.65 16.33
N THR A 173 21.22 12.68 15.54
CA THR A 173 22.10 11.75 14.83
C THR A 173 22.92 12.47 13.75
N VAL A 174 22.49 13.66 13.34
CA VAL A 174 23.20 14.60 12.47
C VAL A 174 24.05 15.57 13.33
N SER A 175 24.91 15.07 14.15
CA SER A 175 25.96 15.91 14.74
C SER A 175 27.18 15.87 13.80
N ASN A 176 27.92 16.98 13.72
CA ASN A 176 29.17 17.08 12.95
C ASN A 176 30.22 15.99 13.27
N THR A 177 29.96 15.17 14.28
CA THR A 177 30.81 14.08 14.77
C THR A 177 30.31 12.67 14.41
N LYS A 178 29.04 12.46 14.04
CA LYS A 178 28.45 11.11 13.85
C LYS A 178 28.32 10.64 12.40
N GLY A 179 28.66 11.44 11.40
CA GLY A 179 28.64 11.00 10.01
C GLY A 179 27.24 10.81 9.42
N LYS A 180 27.19 10.28 8.20
CA LYS A 180 25.96 9.99 7.45
C LYS A 180 25.23 8.78 8.05
N PRO A 181 23.88 8.73 8.00
CA PRO A 181 23.14 7.54 8.35
C PRO A 181 23.45 6.38 7.39
N THR A 182 23.32 5.18 7.86
CA THR A 182 23.28 4.00 6.99
C THR A 182 22.02 4.03 6.12
N ASN A 183 22.00 3.28 5.04
CA ASN A 183 20.83 3.19 4.17
C ASN A 183 19.57 2.75 4.95
N SER A 184 19.72 1.77 5.84
CA SER A 184 18.61 1.26 6.65
C SER A 184 18.10 2.30 7.66
N GLU A 185 18.99 3.01 8.33
CA GLU A 185 18.63 4.10 9.24
C GLU A 185 17.89 5.23 8.51
N PHE A 186 18.38 5.65 7.36
CA PHE A 186 17.75 6.67 6.54
C PHE A 186 16.32 6.29 6.15
N ILE A 187 16.14 5.08 5.61
CA ILE A 187 14.83 4.58 5.19
C ILE A 187 13.91 4.42 6.40
N ALA A 188 14.40 3.83 7.50
CA ALA A 188 13.60 3.57 8.69
C ALA A 188 13.10 4.87 9.34
N MET A 189 13.95 5.89 9.49
CA MET A 189 13.58 7.14 10.15
C MET A 189 12.53 7.91 9.37
N ILE A 190 12.63 7.96 8.04
CA ILE A 190 11.61 8.60 7.21
C ILE A 190 10.31 7.79 7.22
N ALA A 191 10.39 6.48 7.10
CA ALA A 191 9.20 5.61 7.11
C ALA A 191 8.45 5.69 8.45
N ASP A 192 9.14 5.66 9.58
CA ASP A 192 8.53 5.78 10.91
C ASP A 192 7.85 7.13 11.10
N ARG A 193 8.50 8.22 10.70
CA ARG A 193 7.93 9.57 10.76
C ARG A 193 6.63 9.68 9.98
N ILE A 194 6.60 9.18 8.74
CA ILE A 194 5.39 9.18 7.90
C ILE A 194 4.29 8.35 8.54
N ARG A 195 4.61 7.18 9.09
CA ARG A 195 3.63 6.34 9.82
C ARG A 195 3.04 7.03 11.03
N LEU A 196 3.85 7.73 11.83
CA LEU A 196 3.38 8.48 12.99
C LEU A 196 2.46 9.62 12.57
N GLN A 197 2.81 10.38 11.53
CA GLN A 197 1.95 11.44 11.00
C GLN A 197 0.60 10.88 10.53
N ARG A 198 0.60 9.77 9.78
CA ARG A 198 -0.63 9.13 9.29
C ARG A 198 -1.52 8.56 10.41
N LYS A 199 -0.94 8.08 11.51
CA LYS A 199 -1.72 7.63 12.67
C LYS A 199 -2.45 8.77 13.37
N ILE A 200 -1.85 9.95 13.45
CA ILE A 200 -2.44 11.14 14.10
C ILE A 200 -3.65 11.65 13.33
N TYR A 201 -3.65 11.55 12.00
CA TYR A 201 -4.76 12.03 11.15
C TYR A 201 -5.89 11.00 10.93
N ARG A 202 -5.77 9.76 11.46
CA ARG A 202 -6.80 8.71 11.38
C ARG A 202 -7.69 8.61 12.64
N VAL A 203 -7.58 9.54 13.60
CA VAL A 203 -8.41 9.62 14.82
C VAL A 203 -9.56 10.59 14.63
#